data_c4d75790bb114eeab38972aec58b6338
#
_entry.id   c4d75790bb114eeab38972aec58b6338
#
_cell.length_a   1.000
_cell.length_b   1.000
_cell.length_c   1.000
_cell.angle_alpha   90.00
_cell.angle_beta   90.00
_cell.angle_gamma   90.00
#
_symmetry.space_group_name_H-M   'P 1'
#
loop_
_entity.id
_entity.type
_entity.pdbx_description
1 polymer ?
#
loop_
_entity_poly.entity_id
_entity_poly.type
_entity_poly.pdbx_seq_one_letter_code
_entity_poly.pdbx_strand_id
1 'polypeptide(L)'
;MSEFIRPQVQVEEINETSARVSVEPLERGYGDTLGNSLRRVLLSSLEGAAVEAIQIDGAQHEFMTIPNMVEDVTDIVLNVKGLVFRALGTTDEATATISVDGPCEVTGADFFIPSEFELVNPEQHIATLTEGGHLTMSMRIGYGRGYVSGEANKRDNDPIGVIHVDSLYSPVSRCAKLVEACRVGQHTDYDRLVLEIETNGSIAPRDAVVQAANIINQHMAAFMNLAETLEVEEEASIFAPEVTNDNAELDKQIEDLDLSVRSYNCLKRASIHSVRQLVEFSENDLLNIRNFGVKSIEEVKDKLESMGLSLKA
;
A
#
# COMPACT_ATOMS: atom_id res chain seq x y z
N MET A 1 -16.45 -34.57 -15.58
CA MET A 1 -15.84 -33.33 -15.06
C MET A 1 -15.61 -33.57 -13.58
N SER A 2 -14.36 -33.55 -13.12
CA SER A 2 -14.10 -33.63 -11.67
C SER A 2 -14.62 -32.31 -11.08
N GLU A 3 -15.53 -32.41 -10.12
CA GLU A 3 -16.03 -31.27 -9.39
C GLU A 3 -14.84 -30.62 -8.65
N PHE A 4 -14.59 -29.34 -8.91
CA PHE A 4 -13.57 -28.57 -8.18
C PHE A 4 -14.06 -28.41 -6.73
N ILE A 5 -13.38 -29.08 -5.82
CA ILE A 5 -13.68 -28.98 -4.39
C ILE A 5 -13.10 -27.65 -3.89
N ARG A 6 -13.97 -26.80 -3.34
CA ARG A 6 -13.54 -25.50 -2.80
C ARG A 6 -12.74 -25.71 -1.51
N PRO A 7 -11.49 -25.20 -1.44
CA PRO A 7 -10.71 -25.25 -0.22
C PRO A 7 -11.39 -24.47 0.91
N GLN A 8 -11.24 -24.96 2.12
CA GLN A 8 -11.65 -24.28 3.36
C GLN A 8 -10.41 -23.78 4.07
N VAL A 9 -10.50 -22.57 4.60
CA VAL A 9 -9.44 -21.96 5.39
C VAL A 9 -9.85 -21.97 6.85
N GLN A 10 -8.99 -22.49 7.72
CA GLN A 10 -9.15 -22.47 9.17
C GLN A 10 -8.00 -21.68 9.77
N VAL A 11 -8.30 -20.81 10.72
CA VAL A 11 -7.32 -20.00 11.45
C VAL A 11 -7.41 -20.38 12.92
N GLU A 12 -6.32 -20.87 13.47
CA GLU A 12 -6.13 -21.15 14.89
C GLU A 12 -5.20 -20.07 15.44
N GLU A 13 -5.75 -19.13 16.18
CA GLU A 13 -4.98 -18.08 16.87
C GLU A 13 -4.34 -18.69 18.13
N ILE A 14 -3.00 -18.71 18.18
CA ILE A 14 -2.23 -19.25 19.31
C ILE A 14 -2.08 -18.15 20.36
N ASN A 15 -1.78 -16.92 19.91
CA ASN A 15 -1.73 -15.70 20.71
C ASN A 15 -1.91 -14.49 19.77
N GLU A 16 -1.80 -13.26 20.29
CA GLU A 16 -1.99 -12.01 19.54
C GLU A 16 -1.00 -11.85 18.35
N THR A 17 0.19 -12.43 18.46
CA THR A 17 1.26 -12.32 17.46
C THR A 17 1.51 -13.62 16.68
N SER A 18 0.84 -14.72 17.02
CA SER A 18 1.10 -16.03 16.40
C SER A 18 -0.20 -16.74 16.04
N ALA A 19 -0.27 -17.24 14.81
CA ALA A 19 -1.39 -18.07 14.35
C ALA A 19 -0.94 -19.21 13.44
N ARG A 20 -1.76 -20.26 13.41
CA ARG A 20 -1.67 -21.35 12.46
C ARG A 20 -2.83 -21.25 11.49
N VAL A 21 -2.52 -21.13 10.19
CA VAL A 21 -3.50 -21.07 9.12
C VAL A 21 -3.43 -22.38 8.32
N SER A 22 -4.54 -23.12 8.26
CA SER A 22 -4.63 -24.36 7.48
C SER A 22 -5.63 -24.18 6.33
N VAL A 23 -5.26 -24.74 5.16
CA VAL A 23 -6.07 -24.69 3.95
C VAL A 23 -6.19 -26.10 3.39
N GLU A 24 -7.39 -26.62 3.32
CA GLU A 24 -7.70 -27.96 2.82
C GLU A 24 -9.13 -28.06 2.25
N PRO A 25 -9.42 -28.99 1.31
CA PRO A 25 -8.45 -29.75 0.52
C PRO A 25 -7.91 -28.92 -0.64
N LEU A 26 -6.65 -29.10 -0.97
CA LEU A 26 -6.02 -28.55 -2.16
C LEU A 26 -5.69 -29.67 -3.14
N GLU A 27 -5.74 -29.42 -4.43
CA GLU A 27 -5.26 -30.38 -5.42
C GLU A 27 -3.75 -30.64 -5.23
N ARG A 28 -3.30 -31.83 -5.57
CA ARG A 28 -1.92 -32.26 -5.39
C ARG A 28 -0.91 -31.28 -6.01
N GLY A 29 0.05 -30.83 -5.21
CA GLY A 29 1.08 -29.85 -5.57
C GLY A 29 0.70 -28.40 -5.33
N TYR A 30 -0.60 -28.07 -5.17
CA TYR A 30 -1.02 -26.70 -4.86
C TYR A 30 -0.62 -26.27 -3.44
N GLY A 31 -0.50 -27.20 -2.51
CA GLY A 31 0.02 -26.90 -1.18
C GLY A 31 1.42 -26.29 -1.23
N ASP A 32 2.30 -26.84 -2.05
CA ASP A 32 3.65 -26.29 -2.25
C ASP A 32 3.63 -24.98 -3.00
N THR A 33 2.87 -24.88 -4.08
CA THR A 33 2.82 -23.68 -4.92
C THR A 33 2.30 -22.49 -4.15
N LEU A 34 1.13 -22.61 -3.51
CA LEU A 34 0.52 -21.53 -2.74
C LEU A 34 1.32 -21.22 -1.47
N GLY A 35 1.77 -22.27 -0.77
CA GLY A 35 2.52 -22.12 0.46
C GLY A 35 3.85 -21.40 0.27
N ASN A 36 4.61 -21.71 -0.80
CA ASN A 36 5.85 -21.00 -1.12
C ASN A 36 5.59 -19.56 -1.53
N SER A 37 4.57 -19.31 -2.35
CA SER A 37 4.21 -17.96 -2.80
C SER A 37 3.80 -17.09 -1.62
N LEU A 38 2.88 -17.55 -0.77
CA LEU A 38 2.44 -16.84 0.42
C LEU A 38 3.58 -16.60 1.40
N ARG A 39 4.39 -17.64 1.71
CA ARG A 39 5.52 -17.50 2.61
C ARG A 39 6.51 -16.43 2.14
N ARG A 40 6.84 -16.39 0.85
CA ARG A 40 7.76 -15.39 0.29
C ARG A 40 7.19 -13.98 0.41
N VAL A 41 5.92 -13.80 0.07
CA VAL A 41 5.26 -12.49 0.14
C VAL A 41 5.13 -12.02 1.58
N LEU A 42 4.75 -12.90 2.52
CA LEU A 42 4.66 -12.61 3.95
C LEU A 42 6.00 -12.09 4.51
N LEU A 43 7.13 -12.68 4.13
CA LEU A 43 8.45 -12.33 4.68
C LEU A 43 9.11 -11.12 4.00
N SER A 44 8.69 -10.74 2.78
CA SER A 44 9.45 -9.74 2.01
C SER A 44 8.63 -8.59 1.43
N SER A 45 7.30 -8.72 1.37
CA SER A 45 6.50 -7.80 0.55
C SER A 45 5.43 -7.04 1.33
N LEU A 46 5.22 -7.38 2.59
CA LEU A 46 4.35 -6.62 3.46
C LEU A 46 5.02 -5.32 3.87
N GLU A 47 4.20 -4.29 4.01
CA GLU A 47 4.62 -2.97 4.44
C GLU A 47 4.55 -2.84 5.95
N GLY A 48 5.39 -1.97 6.52
CA GLY A 48 5.42 -1.69 7.94
C GLY A 48 6.19 -0.41 8.25
N ALA A 49 6.32 -0.09 9.52
CA ALA A 49 7.03 1.09 9.99
C ALA A 49 8.30 0.67 10.75
N ALA A 50 9.38 1.44 10.55
CA ALA A 50 10.66 1.20 11.24
C ALA A 50 11.43 2.51 11.41
N VAL A 51 12.40 2.51 12.33
CA VAL A 51 13.32 3.62 12.51
C VAL A 51 14.34 3.65 11.36
N GLU A 52 14.53 4.82 10.74
CA GLU A 52 15.48 5.05 9.65
C GLU A 52 16.76 5.75 10.14
N ALA A 53 16.61 6.68 11.06
CA ALA A 53 17.72 7.45 11.60
C ALA A 53 17.41 7.97 13.00
N ILE A 54 18.45 8.18 13.78
CA ILE A 54 18.39 8.85 15.07
C ILE A 54 19.37 10.01 15.12
N GLN A 55 19.08 10.98 15.94
CA GLN A 55 20.02 12.04 16.28
C GLN A 55 19.98 12.26 17.78
N ILE A 56 21.14 12.13 18.42
CA ILE A 56 21.30 12.26 19.88
C ILE A 56 22.13 13.51 20.13
N ASP A 57 21.66 14.36 21.04
CA ASP A 57 22.41 15.54 21.41
C ASP A 57 23.73 15.15 22.10
N GLY A 58 24.85 15.73 21.65
CA GLY A 58 26.19 15.39 22.11
C GLY A 58 26.85 14.18 21.43
N ALA A 59 26.15 13.43 20.56
CA ALA A 59 26.72 12.34 19.76
C ALA A 59 26.87 12.74 18.29
N GLN A 60 28.04 12.49 17.70
CA GLN A 60 28.31 12.77 16.28
C GLN A 60 28.39 11.51 15.43
N HIS A 61 28.59 10.34 16.04
CA HIS A 61 28.66 9.03 15.38
C HIS A 61 28.34 7.91 16.38
N GLU A 62 28.07 6.73 15.87
CA GLU A 62 27.62 5.56 16.64
C GLU A 62 28.63 5.01 17.65
N PHE A 63 29.92 5.32 17.52
CA PHE A 63 30.99 4.82 18.41
C PHE A 63 31.33 5.78 19.56
N MET A 64 30.40 6.66 19.93
CA MET A 64 30.58 7.59 21.05
C MET A 64 29.91 7.06 22.33
N THR A 65 30.38 7.61 23.46
CA THR A 65 29.71 7.45 24.76
C THR A 65 29.17 8.80 25.21
N ILE A 66 28.03 8.77 25.89
CA ILE A 66 27.36 9.96 26.43
C ILE A 66 27.65 10.02 27.94
N PRO A 67 28.03 11.18 28.50
CA PRO A 67 28.30 11.31 29.93
C PRO A 67 27.05 10.95 30.76
N ASN A 68 27.26 10.24 31.87
CA ASN A 68 26.23 9.80 32.80
C ASN A 68 25.15 8.90 32.19
N MET A 69 25.50 8.16 31.15
CA MET A 69 24.68 7.12 30.55
C MET A 69 25.44 5.78 30.65
N VAL A 70 24.72 4.70 30.89
CA VAL A 70 25.31 3.36 31.04
C VAL A 70 25.64 2.76 29.67
N GLU A 71 24.71 2.89 28.75
CA GLU A 71 24.84 2.36 27.38
C GLU A 71 25.64 3.34 26.49
N ASP A 72 26.39 2.80 25.55
CA ASP A 72 26.98 3.58 24.47
C ASP A 72 25.96 3.86 23.35
N VAL A 73 26.32 4.69 22.39
CA VAL A 73 25.42 5.06 21.28
C VAL A 73 25.11 3.84 20.40
N THR A 74 26.02 2.88 20.28
CA THR A 74 25.77 1.64 19.53
C THR A 74 24.71 0.78 20.21
N ASP A 75 24.75 0.67 21.54
CA ASP A 75 23.73 -0.05 22.31
C ASP A 75 22.36 0.65 22.19
N ILE A 76 22.32 1.99 22.23
CA ILE A 76 21.09 2.75 22.01
C ILE A 76 20.53 2.48 20.61
N VAL A 77 21.35 2.48 19.57
CA VAL A 77 20.93 2.13 18.21
C VAL A 77 20.29 0.74 18.16
N LEU A 78 20.91 -0.25 18.81
CA LEU A 78 20.38 -1.62 18.86
C LEU A 78 19.05 -1.69 19.62
N ASN A 79 18.92 -0.96 20.73
CA ASN A 79 17.68 -0.88 21.52
C ASN A 79 16.54 -0.21 20.71
N VAL A 80 16.84 0.89 20.02
CA VAL A 80 15.90 1.60 19.16
C VAL A 80 15.42 0.73 17.99
N LYS A 81 16.28 -0.11 17.43
CA LYS A 81 15.88 -1.12 16.40
C LYS A 81 14.86 -2.12 16.91
N GLY A 82 14.79 -2.32 18.23
CA GLY A 82 13.78 -3.16 18.89
C GLY A 82 12.40 -2.54 19.01
N LEU A 83 12.26 -1.24 18.75
CA LEU A 83 10.97 -0.56 18.77
C LEU A 83 10.10 -1.02 17.59
N VAL A 84 8.83 -1.32 17.89
CA VAL A 84 7.85 -1.78 16.92
C VAL A 84 6.77 -0.73 16.75
N PHE A 85 6.61 -0.23 15.52
CA PHE A 85 5.63 0.79 15.19
C PHE A 85 4.51 0.23 14.31
N ARG A 86 3.30 0.75 14.53
CA ARG A 86 2.14 0.57 13.67
C ARG A 86 1.80 1.91 13.03
N ALA A 87 1.72 1.96 11.70
CA ALA A 87 1.24 3.14 11.00
C ALA A 87 -0.30 3.22 11.10
N LEU A 88 -0.83 4.39 11.48
CA LEU A 88 -2.26 4.66 11.63
C LEU A 88 -2.82 5.52 10.48
N GLY A 89 -1.95 6.10 9.67
CA GLY A 89 -2.30 7.02 8.59
C GLY A 89 -1.61 6.70 7.26
N THR A 90 -1.67 7.64 6.33
CA THR A 90 -1.06 7.57 4.99
C THR A 90 0.27 8.34 4.93
N THR A 91 0.84 8.69 6.08
CA THR A 91 2.08 9.44 6.16
C THR A 91 3.27 8.51 6.00
N ASP A 92 4.16 8.84 5.07
CA ASP A 92 5.33 8.03 4.77
C ASP A 92 6.44 8.16 5.82
N GLU A 93 6.42 9.26 6.61
CA GLU A 93 7.49 9.56 7.57
C GLU A 93 6.99 10.46 8.72
N ALA A 94 7.56 10.27 9.92
CA ALA A 94 7.37 11.16 11.06
C ALA A 94 8.61 11.20 11.96
N THR A 95 8.71 12.22 12.81
CA THR A 95 9.80 12.36 13.77
C THR A 95 9.26 12.23 15.19
N ALA A 96 9.73 11.21 15.92
CA ALA A 96 9.51 11.09 17.35
C ALA A 96 10.65 11.76 18.12
N THR A 97 10.36 12.28 19.31
CA THR A 97 11.34 12.99 20.13
C THR A 97 11.26 12.58 21.58
N ILE A 98 12.38 12.65 22.28
CA ILE A 98 12.48 12.43 23.71
C ILE A 98 13.40 13.48 24.34
N SER A 99 13.10 13.89 25.57
CA SER A 99 13.98 14.72 26.41
C SER A 99 13.71 14.34 27.87
N VAL A 100 14.69 13.68 28.49
CA VAL A 100 14.58 13.11 29.86
C VAL A 100 15.83 13.40 30.65
N ASP A 101 15.63 13.76 31.94
CA ASP A 101 16.68 13.97 32.92
C ASP A 101 16.77 12.77 33.89
N GLY A 102 18.00 12.31 34.14
CA GLY A 102 18.26 11.21 35.08
C GLY A 102 18.29 11.64 36.56
N PRO A 103 18.35 10.65 37.48
CA PRO A 103 18.54 9.23 37.19
C PRO A 103 17.22 8.51 36.84
N CYS A 104 17.15 7.79 35.74
CA CYS A 104 16.01 6.98 35.38
C CYS A 104 16.38 5.92 34.32
N GLU A 105 15.52 4.93 34.17
CA GLU A 105 15.52 4.03 33.01
C GLU A 105 14.61 4.62 31.92
N VAL A 106 15.16 4.78 30.73
CA VAL A 106 14.47 5.33 29.57
C VAL A 106 13.90 4.19 28.72
N THR A 107 12.62 4.27 28.43
CA THR A 107 11.88 3.27 27.66
C THR A 107 11.21 3.88 26.44
N GLY A 108 10.62 3.04 25.59
CA GLY A 108 9.83 3.49 24.45
C GLY A 108 8.66 4.42 24.83
N ALA A 109 8.11 4.26 26.06
CA ALA A 109 6.99 5.07 26.56
C ALA A 109 7.35 6.55 26.77
N ASP A 110 8.62 6.87 26.94
CA ASP A 110 9.10 8.24 27.17
C ASP A 110 9.17 9.08 25.91
N PHE A 111 9.00 8.46 24.72
CA PHE A 111 9.01 9.18 23.46
C PHE A 111 7.67 9.87 23.19
N PHE A 112 7.75 11.10 22.73
CA PHE A 112 6.64 11.77 22.06
C PHE A 112 6.55 11.26 20.62
N ILE A 113 5.55 10.43 20.35
CA ILE A 113 5.31 9.82 19.04
C ILE A 113 4.17 10.57 18.37
N PRO A 114 4.35 11.01 17.10
CA PRO A 114 3.28 11.63 16.31
C PRO A 114 2.08 10.68 16.13
N SER A 115 0.88 11.26 15.99
CA SER A 115 -0.41 10.54 15.91
C SER A 115 -0.53 9.59 14.71
N GLU A 116 0.33 9.74 13.73
CA GLU A 116 0.40 8.90 12.53
C GLU A 116 0.98 7.52 12.79
N PHE A 117 1.69 7.36 13.92
CA PHE A 117 2.30 6.10 14.33
C PHE A 117 1.91 5.76 15.78
N GLU A 118 1.77 4.48 16.04
CA GLU A 118 1.54 3.92 17.38
C GLU A 118 2.73 3.02 17.75
N LEU A 119 3.27 3.17 18.95
CA LEU A 119 4.29 2.26 19.48
C LEU A 119 3.60 1.04 20.10
N VAL A 120 3.95 -0.15 19.63
CA VAL A 120 3.35 -1.42 20.04
C VAL A 120 3.98 -1.95 21.34
N ASN A 121 5.29 -1.69 21.54
CA ASN A 121 6.07 -2.18 22.70
C ASN A 121 6.67 -1.02 23.51
N PRO A 122 5.86 -0.24 24.24
CA PRO A 122 6.31 0.93 24.98
C PRO A 122 7.30 0.61 26.11
N GLU A 123 7.31 -0.62 26.60
CA GLU A 123 8.23 -1.11 27.64
C GLU A 123 9.64 -1.44 27.14
N GLN A 124 9.90 -1.30 25.84
CA GLN A 124 11.21 -1.56 25.26
C GLN A 124 12.25 -0.63 25.88
N HIS A 125 13.29 -1.23 26.49
CA HIS A 125 14.41 -0.50 27.08
C HIS A 125 15.22 0.23 26.00
N ILE A 126 15.60 1.47 26.27
CA ILE A 126 16.41 2.32 25.36
C ILE A 126 17.75 2.64 25.98
N ALA A 127 17.78 3.22 27.19
CA ALA A 127 18.99 3.62 27.87
C ALA A 127 18.76 3.79 29.39
N THR A 128 19.84 3.78 30.17
CA THR A 128 19.84 4.04 31.62
C THR A 128 20.62 5.30 31.92
N LEU A 129 19.98 6.32 32.45
CA LEU A 129 20.59 7.56 32.88
C LEU A 129 20.98 7.46 34.35
N THR A 130 22.20 7.87 34.69
CA THR A 130 22.69 8.04 36.05
C THR A 130 22.46 9.46 36.54
N GLU A 131 22.88 9.78 37.77
CA GLU A 131 22.69 11.10 38.36
C GLU A 131 23.40 12.19 37.54
N GLY A 132 22.62 13.23 37.13
CA GLY A 132 23.05 14.30 36.26
C GLY A 132 23.14 13.93 34.78
N GLY A 133 22.65 12.74 34.39
CA GLY A 133 22.50 12.36 32.99
C GLY A 133 21.32 13.09 32.34
N HIS A 134 21.45 13.38 31.07
CA HIS A 134 20.40 13.95 30.23
C HIS A 134 20.41 13.30 28.86
N LEU A 135 19.23 12.92 28.34
CA LEU A 135 19.07 12.38 26.99
C LEU A 135 18.07 13.22 26.22
N THR A 136 18.55 13.87 25.16
CA THR A 136 17.71 14.46 24.12
C THR A 136 17.98 13.74 22.83
N MET A 137 16.96 13.14 22.25
CA MET A 137 17.07 12.40 21.00
C MET A 137 15.85 12.66 20.11
N SER A 138 16.09 12.73 18.82
CA SER A 138 15.07 12.66 17.79
C SER A 138 15.24 11.39 16.95
N MET A 139 14.14 10.82 16.52
CA MET A 139 14.08 9.54 15.80
C MET A 139 13.16 9.70 14.59
N ARG A 140 13.70 9.44 13.40
CA ARG A 140 12.94 9.42 12.15
C ARG A 140 12.35 8.04 11.95
N ILE A 141 11.03 7.97 11.89
CA ILE A 141 10.25 6.75 11.64
C ILE A 141 9.77 6.83 10.21
N GLY A 142 10.07 5.81 9.40
CA GLY A 142 9.61 5.70 8.02
C GLY A 142 8.64 4.54 7.84
N TYR A 143 7.90 4.58 6.75
CA TYR A 143 7.02 3.52 6.30
C TYR A 143 7.57 2.94 4.99
N GLY A 144 7.72 1.62 4.95
CA GLY A 144 8.37 0.98 3.82
C GLY A 144 8.14 -0.52 3.75
N ARG A 145 9.01 -1.21 3.01
CA ARG A 145 8.88 -2.64 2.73
C ARG A 145 10.22 -3.36 2.84
N GLY A 146 10.20 -4.53 3.47
CA GLY A 146 11.35 -5.41 3.56
C GLY A 146 12.46 -4.86 4.45
N TYR A 147 13.73 -4.93 4.00
CA TYR A 147 14.91 -4.46 4.71
C TYR A 147 15.62 -3.36 3.91
N VAL A 148 15.97 -2.29 4.59
CA VAL A 148 16.74 -1.17 4.03
C VAL A 148 17.96 -0.94 4.94
N SER A 149 19.16 -0.90 4.36
CA SER A 149 20.38 -0.65 5.13
C SER A 149 20.48 0.82 5.55
N GLY A 150 21.19 1.09 6.64
CA GLY A 150 21.44 2.46 7.12
C GLY A 150 22.12 3.34 6.05
N GLU A 151 22.99 2.79 5.21
CA GLU A 151 23.58 3.54 4.08
C GLU A 151 22.51 3.99 3.06
N ALA A 152 21.49 3.15 2.81
CA ALA A 152 20.41 3.48 1.90
C ALA A 152 19.40 4.48 2.52
N ASN A 153 19.33 4.55 3.85
CA ASN A 153 18.52 5.53 4.59
C ASN A 153 19.18 6.93 4.63
N LYS A 154 20.43 7.04 4.19
CA LYS A 154 21.16 8.29 4.16
C LYS A 154 20.61 9.23 3.11
N ARG A 155 20.39 10.50 3.50
CA ARG A 155 19.93 11.57 2.61
C ARG A 155 21.00 12.66 2.48
N ASP A 156 21.11 13.25 1.31
CA ASP A 156 22.10 14.28 1.03
C ASP A 156 21.97 15.54 1.92
N ASN A 157 20.76 15.78 2.44
CA ASN A 157 20.45 16.94 3.29
C ASN A 157 20.45 16.63 4.79
N ASP A 158 20.82 15.41 5.21
CA ASP A 158 20.85 15.08 6.64
C ASP A 158 21.93 15.91 7.35
N PRO A 159 21.62 16.51 8.51
CA PRO A 159 22.59 17.29 9.27
C PRO A 159 23.70 16.40 9.84
N ILE A 160 24.83 17.03 10.20
CA ILE A 160 25.93 16.32 10.88
C ILE A 160 25.43 15.82 12.23
N GLY A 161 25.76 14.55 12.57
CA GLY A 161 25.36 13.92 13.81
C GLY A 161 24.09 13.04 13.68
N VAL A 162 23.49 12.96 12.50
CA VAL A 162 22.46 11.96 12.24
C VAL A 162 23.10 10.59 12.03
N ILE A 163 22.65 9.60 12.79
CA ILE A 163 23.08 8.22 12.74
C ILE A 163 21.99 7.42 12.01
N HIS A 164 22.34 6.86 10.86
CA HIS A 164 21.43 6.09 10.03
C HIS A 164 21.34 4.66 10.55
N VAL A 165 20.12 4.16 10.68
CA VAL A 165 19.82 2.85 11.26
C VAL A 165 19.29 1.94 10.16
N ASP A 166 19.70 0.66 10.20
CA ASP A 166 19.08 -0.35 9.33
C ASP A 166 17.62 -0.55 9.70
N SER A 167 16.74 -0.41 8.73
CA SER A 167 15.30 -0.50 8.93
C SER A 167 14.76 -1.86 8.49
N LEU A 168 14.08 -2.56 9.39
CA LEU A 168 13.33 -3.78 9.09
C LEU A 168 11.83 -3.47 9.14
N TYR A 169 11.27 -3.21 7.97
CA TYR A 169 9.86 -2.85 7.83
C TYR A 169 8.91 -4.05 7.87
N SER A 170 9.43 -5.28 7.59
CA SER A 170 8.57 -6.47 7.55
C SER A 170 7.93 -6.75 8.90
N PRO A 171 6.58 -6.78 8.98
CA PRO A 171 5.88 -7.07 10.22
C PRO A 171 5.87 -8.56 10.58
N VAL A 172 6.25 -9.45 9.65
CA VAL A 172 6.31 -10.89 9.88
C VAL A 172 7.73 -11.31 10.22
N SER A 173 7.93 -11.77 11.45
CA SER A 173 9.22 -12.25 11.95
C SER A 173 9.52 -13.69 11.53
N ARG A 174 8.48 -14.53 11.46
CA ARG A 174 8.63 -15.95 11.09
C ARG A 174 7.43 -16.45 10.30
N CYS A 175 7.69 -17.22 9.24
CA CYS A 175 6.67 -17.96 8.52
C CYS A 175 7.20 -19.36 8.19
N ALA A 176 6.63 -20.38 8.82
CA ALA A 176 6.91 -21.78 8.50
C ALA A 176 5.78 -22.36 7.65
N LYS A 177 6.14 -23.21 6.69
CA LYS A 177 5.19 -23.89 5.78
C LYS A 177 5.32 -25.39 5.99
N LEU A 178 4.19 -26.08 6.13
CA LEU A 178 4.09 -27.54 6.13
C LEU A 178 3.00 -27.97 5.13
N VAL A 179 3.28 -28.98 4.33
CA VAL A 179 2.29 -29.60 3.42
C VAL A 179 2.11 -31.06 3.82
N GLU A 180 0.88 -31.42 4.10
CA GLU A 180 0.49 -32.76 4.53
C GLU A 180 -0.48 -33.38 3.52
N ALA A 181 -0.51 -34.71 3.44
CA ALA A 181 -1.54 -35.40 2.65
C ALA A 181 -2.91 -35.28 3.32
N CYS A 182 -3.92 -34.95 2.54
CA CYS A 182 -5.30 -34.83 3.00
C CYS A 182 -6.20 -35.85 2.29
N ARG A 183 -7.16 -36.40 3.02
CA ARG A 183 -8.11 -37.36 2.49
C ARG A 183 -9.49 -36.73 2.30
N VAL A 184 -10.04 -36.84 1.10
CA VAL A 184 -11.42 -36.43 0.80
C VAL A 184 -12.21 -37.64 0.27
N GLY A 185 -13.10 -38.16 1.09
CA GLY A 185 -13.83 -39.38 0.77
C GLY A 185 -12.93 -40.59 0.60
N GLN A 186 -12.85 -41.14 -0.62
CA GLN A 186 -11.97 -42.27 -0.97
C GLN A 186 -10.62 -41.79 -1.61
N HIS A 187 -10.47 -40.51 -1.92
CA HIS A 187 -9.27 -39.93 -2.50
C HIS A 187 -8.30 -39.48 -1.40
N THR A 188 -7.03 -39.86 -1.53
CA THR A 188 -5.96 -39.56 -0.55
C THR A 188 -4.85 -38.72 -1.15
N ASP A 189 -5.08 -38.15 -2.31
CA ASP A 189 -4.12 -37.41 -3.13
C ASP A 189 -4.30 -35.89 -3.10
N TYR A 190 -5.01 -35.39 -2.10
CA TYR A 190 -5.13 -33.95 -1.83
C TYR A 190 -4.05 -33.48 -0.85
N ASP A 191 -3.73 -32.19 -0.94
CA ASP A 191 -2.81 -31.51 -0.03
C ASP A 191 -3.60 -30.74 1.05
N ARG A 192 -3.02 -30.70 2.24
CA ARG A 192 -3.33 -29.75 3.30
C ARG A 192 -2.12 -28.85 3.50
N LEU A 193 -2.30 -27.56 3.26
CA LEU A 193 -1.29 -26.54 3.54
C LEU A 193 -1.49 -26.03 4.97
N VAL A 194 -0.41 -25.99 5.75
CA VAL A 194 -0.35 -25.36 7.07
C VAL A 194 0.72 -24.28 7.05
N LEU A 195 0.36 -23.08 7.43
CA LEU A 195 1.27 -21.94 7.63
C LEU A 195 1.29 -21.58 9.11
N GLU A 196 2.47 -21.58 9.72
CA GLU A 196 2.69 -21.03 11.07
C GLU A 196 3.33 -19.66 10.92
N ILE A 197 2.67 -18.63 11.45
CA ILE A 197 3.03 -17.24 11.23
C ILE A 197 3.22 -16.56 12.58
N GLU A 198 4.35 -15.87 12.70
CA GLU A 198 4.65 -15.01 13.86
C GLU A 198 4.87 -13.59 13.34
N THR A 199 4.23 -12.62 13.98
CA THR A 199 4.35 -11.19 13.69
C THR A 199 5.04 -10.47 14.85
N ASN A 200 5.49 -9.25 14.61
CA ASN A 200 6.05 -8.38 15.63
C ASN A 200 4.98 -7.66 16.48
N GLY A 201 3.68 -7.88 16.20
CA GLY A 201 2.56 -7.23 16.89
C GLY A 201 2.01 -5.98 16.18
N SER A 202 2.70 -5.45 15.17
CA SER A 202 2.19 -4.30 14.40
C SER A 202 0.98 -4.67 13.52
N ILE A 203 0.87 -5.95 13.16
CA ILE A 203 -0.25 -6.51 12.39
C ILE A 203 -0.67 -7.86 12.98
N ALA A 204 -1.97 -8.16 12.98
CA ALA A 204 -2.44 -9.48 13.34
C ALA A 204 -2.04 -10.53 12.27
N PRO A 205 -1.67 -11.77 12.66
CA PRO A 205 -1.26 -12.81 11.72
C PRO A 205 -2.29 -13.09 10.62
N ARG A 206 -3.57 -13.05 10.95
CA ARG A 206 -4.67 -13.20 10.01
C ARG A 206 -4.66 -12.12 8.92
N ASP A 207 -4.48 -10.86 9.33
CA ASP A 207 -4.49 -9.72 8.42
C ASP A 207 -3.25 -9.71 7.53
N ALA A 208 -2.11 -10.18 8.05
CA ALA A 208 -0.90 -10.38 7.27
C ALA A 208 -1.12 -11.37 6.11
N VAL A 209 -1.83 -12.50 6.37
CA VAL A 209 -2.17 -13.47 5.30
C VAL A 209 -3.09 -12.86 4.26
N VAL A 210 -4.11 -12.09 4.68
CA VAL A 210 -5.03 -11.41 3.76
C VAL A 210 -4.28 -10.42 2.87
N GLN A 211 -3.40 -9.61 3.45
CA GLN A 211 -2.58 -8.67 2.66
C GLN A 211 -1.65 -9.41 1.69
N ALA A 212 -0.98 -10.47 2.13
CA ALA A 212 -0.12 -11.27 1.26
C ALA A 212 -0.90 -11.92 0.09
N ALA A 213 -2.10 -12.43 0.35
CA ALA A 213 -2.97 -12.98 -0.68
C ALA A 213 -3.42 -11.91 -1.69
N ASN A 214 -3.75 -10.71 -1.22
CA ASN A 214 -4.10 -9.58 -2.09
C ASN A 214 -2.93 -9.15 -2.99
N ILE A 215 -1.70 -9.09 -2.46
CA ILE A 215 -0.51 -8.79 -3.25
C ILE A 215 -0.33 -9.81 -4.36
N ILE A 216 -0.44 -11.11 -4.06
CA ILE A 216 -0.35 -12.19 -5.07
C ILE A 216 -1.44 -12.03 -6.12
N ASN A 217 -2.68 -11.78 -5.69
CA ASN A 217 -3.82 -11.61 -6.60
C ASN A 217 -3.64 -10.43 -7.55
N GLN A 218 -3.15 -9.28 -7.05
CA GLN A 218 -2.84 -8.12 -7.89
C GLN A 218 -1.79 -8.43 -8.97
N HIS A 219 -0.74 -9.19 -8.61
CA HIS A 219 0.26 -9.61 -9.60
C HIS A 219 -0.31 -10.62 -10.61
N MET A 220 -1.20 -11.52 -10.16
CA MET A 220 -1.87 -12.46 -11.06
C MET A 220 -2.85 -11.79 -12.01
N ALA A 221 -3.48 -10.69 -11.60
CA ALA A 221 -4.38 -9.92 -12.46
C ALA A 221 -3.68 -9.41 -13.73
N ALA A 222 -2.38 -9.06 -13.66
CA ALA A 222 -1.60 -8.67 -14.82
C ALA A 222 -1.52 -9.78 -15.90
N PHE A 223 -1.50 -11.06 -15.48
CA PHE A 223 -1.50 -12.18 -16.42
C PHE A 223 -2.91 -12.50 -16.96
N MET A 224 -3.96 -12.19 -16.20
CA MET A 224 -5.35 -12.40 -16.63
C MET A 224 -5.72 -11.47 -17.78
N ASN A 225 -5.15 -10.28 -17.83
CA ASN A 225 -5.41 -9.27 -18.86
C ASN A 225 -4.55 -9.45 -20.14
N LEU A 226 -3.73 -10.51 -20.22
CA LEU A 226 -2.93 -10.79 -21.42
C LEU A 226 -3.78 -11.01 -22.67
N ALA A 227 -4.97 -11.60 -22.55
CA ALA A 227 -5.87 -11.82 -23.67
C ALA A 227 -6.38 -10.49 -24.25
N GLU A 228 -6.72 -9.53 -23.41
CA GLU A 228 -7.17 -8.20 -23.84
C GLU A 228 -6.04 -7.42 -24.54
N THR A 229 -4.78 -7.57 -24.05
CA THR A 229 -3.62 -6.92 -24.68
C THR A 229 -3.29 -7.51 -26.04
N LEU A 230 -3.48 -8.81 -26.24
CA LEU A 230 -3.24 -9.48 -27.52
C LEU A 230 -4.31 -9.12 -28.56
N GLU A 231 -5.56 -8.90 -28.16
CA GLU A 231 -6.63 -8.42 -29.06
C GLU A 231 -6.32 -7.02 -29.58
N VAL A 232 -5.77 -6.14 -28.77
CA VAL A 232 -5.35 -4.79 -29.16
C VAL A 232 -4.14 -4.82 -30.13
N GLU A 233 -3.22 -5.78 -30.01
CA GLU A 233 -2.07 -5.92 -30.92
C GLU A 233 -2.46 -6.59 -32.25
N GLU A 234 -3.45 -7.49 -32.29
CA GLU A 234 -3.96 -8.08 -33.54
C GLU A 234 -4.78 -7.08 -34.37
N GLU A 235 -5.46 -6.11 -33.75
CA GLU A 235 -6.17 -5.03 -34.42
C GLU A 235 -5.22 -3.97 -35.04
N ALA A 236 -3.96 -3.91 -34.59
CA ALA A 236 -2.94 -3.03 -35.16
C ALA A 236 -2.31 -3.56 -36.45
N SER A 237 -2.98 -4.42 -37.22
CA SER A 237 -2.52 -4.82 -38.54
C SER A 237 -2.73 -3.68 -39.55
N ILE A 238 -1.69 -3.41 -40.36
CA ILE A 238 -1.55 -2.29 -41.33
C ILE A 238 -2.66 -2.24 -42.40
N PHE A 239 -3.63 -3.14 -42.36
CA PHE A 239 -4.74 -3.27 -43.32
C PHE A 239 -6.13 -3.27 -42.63
N ALA A 240 -6.25 -2.94 -41.35
CA ALA A 240 -7.56 -2.75 -40.71
C ALA A 240 -8.11 -1.35 -41.13
N PRO A 241 -9.38 -1.22 -41.56
CA PRO A 241 -9.98 0.10 -41.74
C PRO A 241 -9.99 0.81 -40.36
N GLU A 242 -9.67 2.11 -40.37
CA GLU A 242 -9.71 2.95 -39.16
C GLU A 242 -11.05 2.77 -38.43
N VAL A 243 -11.04 2.00 -37.35
CA VAL A 243 -12.12 2.02 -36.38
C VAL A 243 -11.90 3.27 -35.54
N THR A 244 -12.72 4.26 -35.77
CA THR A 244 -12.75 5.52 -35.04
C THR A 244 -12.88 5.20 -33.52
N ASN A 245 -11.91 5.65 -32.77
CA ASN A 245 -11.91 5.54 -31.28
C ASN A 245 -13.03 6.44 -30.73
N ASP A 246 -14.24 5.91 -30.59
CA ASP A 246 -15.39 6.61 -30.00
C ASP A 246 -15.12 7.16 -28.59
N ASN A 247 -14.16 6.57 -27.86
CA ASN A 247 -13.79 7.01 -26.53
C ASN A 247 -12.92 8.28 -26.50
N ALA A 248 -12.05 8.50 -27.48
CA ALA A 248 -11.21 9.70 -27.53
C ALA A 248 -12.00 10.96 -27.90
N GLU A 249 -13.10 10.81 -28.62
CA GLU A 249 -14.00 11.91 -28.98
C GLU A 249 -14.97 12.27 -27.86
N LEU A 250 -15.37 11.31 -27.05
CA LEU A 250 -16.23 11.52 -25.90
C LEU A 250 -15.55 12.29 -24.75
N ASP A 251 -14.21 12.16 -24.63
CA ASP A 251 -13.45 12.82 -23.57
C ASP A 251 -12.99 14.25 -23.94
N LYS A 252 -13.29 14.72 -25.17
CA LYS A 252 -13.07 16.11 -25.56
C LYS A 252 -13.85 17.08 -24.70
N GLN A 253 -13.27 18.24 -24.44
CA GLN A 253 -13.91 19.33 -23.72
C GLN A 253 -14.88 20.07 -24.67
N ILE A 254 -15.98 20.63 -24.13
CA ILE A 254 -16.93 21.43 -24.95
C ILE A 254 -16.23 22.65 -25.57
N GLU A 255 -15.12 23.10 -24.99
CA GLU A 255 -14.29 24.20 -25.50
C GLU A 255 -13.69 23.89 -26.87
N ASP A 256 -13.44 22.60 -27.15
CA ASP A 256 -12.82 22.11 -28.39
C ASP A 256 -13.84 21.90 -29.53
N LEU A 257 -15.13 22.08 -29.27
CA LEU A 257 -16.21 21.87 -30.27
C LEU A 257 -16.45 23.07 -31.20
N ASP A 258 -15.70 24.19 -31.07
CA ASP A 258 -15.89 25.42 -31.85
C ASP A 258 -17.37 25.90 -31.87
N LEU A 259 -18.06 25.78 -30.75
CA LEU A 259 -19.43 26.29 -30.63
C LEU A 259 -19.46 27.83 -30.49
N SER A 260 -20.57 28.43 -30.89
CA SER A 260 -20.73 29.86 -30.67
C SER A 260 -20.59 30.21 -29.18
N VAL A 261 -20.07 31.39 -28.87
CA VAL A 261 -19.87 31.89 -27.49
C VAL A 261 -21.14 31.81 -26.66
N ARG A 262 -22.29 31.93 -27.31
CA ARG A 262 -23.59 31.84 -26.65
C ARG A 262 -23.95 30.42 -26.28
N SER A 263 -23.79 29.46 -27.20
CA SER A 263 -24.04 28.03 -26.96
C SER A 263 -23.12 27.49 -25.91
N TYR A 264 -21.84 27.79 -25.98
CA TYR A 264 -20.81 27.43 -25.01
C TYR A 264 -21.15 27.94 -23.58
N ASN A 265 -21.46 29.22 -23.44
CA ASN A 265 -21.76 29.80 -22.13
C ASN A 265 -23.03 29.20 -21.49
N CYS A 266 -24.02 28.80 -22.30
CA CYS A 266 -25.22 28.15 -21.80
C CYS A 266 -24.96 26.74 -21.29
N LEU A 267 -24.15 25.93 -22.00
CA LEU A 267 -23.75 24.60 -21.60
C LEU A 267 -22.88 24.64 -20.33
N LYS A 268 -21.93 25.56 -20.26
CA LYS A 268 -21.08 25.76 -19.06
C LYS A 268 -21.90 26.14 -17.83
N ARG A 269 -22.94 26.97 -17.95
CA ARG A 269 -23.87 27.32 -16.84
C ARG A 269 -24.72 26.13 -16.42
N ALA A 270 -24.99 25.20 -17.32
CA ALA A 270 -25.68 23.95 -17.02
C ALA A 270 -24.75 22.86 -16.46
N SER A 271 -23.49 23.20 -16.15
CA SER A 271 -22.46 22.28 -15.64
C SER A 271 -22.12 21.13 -16.59
N ILE A 272 -22.27 21.33 -17.89
CA ILE A 272 -21.87 20.39 -18.92
C ILE A 272 -20.48 20.85 -19.41
N HIS A 273 -19.45 20.02 -19.26
CA HIS A 273 -18.06 20.38 -19.54
C HIS A 273 -17.38 19.47 -20.56
N SER A 274 -17.91 18.27 -20.83
CA SER A 274 -17.36 17.30 -21.78
C SER A 274 -18.40 16.82 -22.80
N VAL A 275 -17.92 16.31 -23.93
CA VAL A 275 -18.79 15.72 -24.97
C VAL A 275 -19.55 14.52 -24.43
N ARG A 276 -18.94 13.71 -23.57
CA ARG A 276 -19.58 12.59 -22.87
C ARG A 276 -20.83 13.01 -22.11
N GLN A 277 -20.75 14.11 -21.33
CA GLN A 277 -21.89 14.64 -20.62
C GLN A 277 -22.96 15.18 -21.58
N LEU A 278 -22.55 15.80 -22.69
CA LEU A 278 -23.48 16.38 -23.68
C LEU A 278 -24.32 15.31 -24.39
N VAL A 279 -23.74 14.17 -24.72
CA VAL A 279 -24.41 13.03 -25.38
C VAL A 279 -25.45 12.35 -24.47
N GLU A 280 -25.32 12.48 -23.15
CA GLU A 280 -26.30 11.94 -22.17
C GLU A 280 -27.61 12.74 -22.13
N PHE A 281 -27.64 13.98 -22.66
CA PHE A 281 -28.82 14.84 -22.67
C PHE A 281 -29.66 14.59 -23.90
N SER A 282 -31.00 14.62 -23.72
CA SER A 282 -31.95 14.63 -24.83
C SER A 282 -32.15 16.06 -25.38
N GLU A 283 -32.71 16.19 -26.59
CA GLU A 283 -33.08 17.50 -27.13
C GLU A 283 -34.02 18.31 -26.25
N ASN A 284 -34.97 17.63 -25.57
CA ASN A 284 -35.88 18.23 -24.66
C ASN A 284 -35.21 18.78 -23.40
N ASP A 285 -34.19 18.08 -22.90
CA ASP A 285 -33.41 18.50 -21.75
C ASP A 285 -32.58 19.76 -22.08
N LEU A 286 -31.98 19.80 -23.27
CA LEU A 286 -31.24 20.98 -23.75
C LEU A 286 -32.16 22.20 -23.98
N LEU A 287 -33.42 22.01 -24.44
CA LEU A 287 -34.39 23.08 -24.56
C LEU A 287 -34.80 23.70 -23.22
N ASN A 288 -34.74 22.91 -22.15
CA ASN A 288 -35.07 23.37 -20.79
C ASN A 288 -33.95 24.24 -20.17
N ILE A 289 -32.72 24.25 -20.79
CA ILE A 289 -31.65 25.12 -20.33
C ILE A 289 -31.98 26.60 -20.64
N ARG A 290 -31.88 27.42 -19.64
CA ARG A 290 -32.23 28.87 -19.75
C ARG A 290 -31.40 29.57 -20.83
N ASN A 291 -32.04 30.16 -21.84
CA ASN A 291 -31.46 30.86 -22.98
C ASN A 291 -30.78 29.94 -24.04
N PHE A 292 -31.01 28.62 -24.00
CA PHE A 292 -30.59 27.69 -25.04
C PHE A 292 -31.73 27.50 -26.03
N GLY A 293 -31.56 27.96 -27.27
CA GLY A 293 -32.61 27.97 -28.29
C GLY A 293 -32.42 26.89 -29.35
N VAL A 294 -33.44 26.71 -30.21
CA VAL A 294 -33.43 25.71 -31.30
C VAL A 294 -32.17 25.83 -32.19
N LYS A 295 -31.72 27.04 -32.53
CA LYS A 295 -30.50 27.25 -33.31
C LYS A 295 -29.23 26.77 -32.62
N SER A 296 -29.17 26.83 -31.27
CA SER A 296 -28.06 26.32 -30.49
C SER A 296 -28.05 24.79 -30.44
N ILE A 297 -29.23 24.16 -30.50
CA ILE A 297 -29.36 22.71 -30.56
C ILE A 297 -28.92 22.20 -31.96
N GLU A 298 -29.33 22.88 -33.03
CA GLU A 298 -28.90 22.55 -34.38
C GLU A 298 -27.37 22.63 -34.51
N GLU A 299 -26.76 23.68 -33.94
CA GLU A 299 -25.29 23.85 -33.92
C GLU A 299 -24.59 22.71 -33.17
N VAL A 300 -25.12 22.28 -32.02
CA VAL A 300 -24.59 21.15 -31.24
C VAL A 300 -24.76 19.84 -31.98
N LYS A 301 -25.92 19.61 -32.64
CA LYS A 301 -26.16 18.40 -33.43
C LYS A 301 -25.21 18.29 -34.63
N ASP A 302 -25.06 19.37 -35.37
CA ASP A 302 -24.16 19.39 -36.53
C ASP A 302 -22.72 19.07 -36.15
N LYS A 303 -22.28 19.57 -34.97
CA LYS A 303 -20.96 19.28 -34.42
C LYS A 303 -20.81 17.83 -33.95
N LEU A 304 -21.81 17.28 -33.25
CA LEU A 304 -21.81 15.89 -32.81
C LEU A 304 -21.88 14.92 -34.00
N GLU A 305 -22.71 15.22 -35.01
CA GLU A 305 -22.79 14.42 -36.26
C GLU A 305 -21.47 14.42 -37.01
N SER A 306 -20.72 15.53 -37.04
CA SER A 306 -19.40 15.61 -37.64
C SER A 306 -18.37 14.72 -36.96
N MET A 307 -18.62 14.32 -35.71
CA MET A 307 -17.80 13.42 -34.88
C MET A 307 -18.40 12.01 -34.79
N GLY A 308 -19.47 11.70 -35.58
CA GLY A 308 -20.14 10.40 -35.53
C GLY A 308 -20.97 10.14 -34.28
N LEU A 309 -21.26 11.17 -33.47
CA LEU A 309 -22.00 11.08 -32.22
C LEU A 309 -23.41 11.66 -32.37
N SER A 310 -24.34 11.23 -31.50
CA SER A 310 -25.71 11.74 -31.47
C SER A 310 -26.18 11.99 -30.02
N LEU A 311 -27.11 12.95 -29.85
CA LEU A 311 -27.78 13.16 -28.58
C LEU A 311 -28.65 11.94 -28.21
N LYS A 312 -28.89 11.77 -26.93
CA LYS A 312 -29.79 10.74 -26.41
C LYS A 312 -31.18 10.91 -27.02
N ALA A 313 -31.77 9.81 -27.54
CA ALA A 313 -33.10 9.79 -28.14
C ALA A 313 -34.22 10.06 -27.12
#